data_d56023cd462ae018040436f7be68e176
#
_entry.id   d56023cd462ae018040436f7be68e176
#
_cell.length_a   1.000
_cell.length_b   1.000
_cell.length_c   1.000
_cell.angle_alpha   90.00
_cell.angle_beta   90.00
_cell.angle_gamma   90.00
#
_symmetry.space_group_name_H-M   'P 1'
#
loop_
_entity.id
_entity.type
_entity.pdbx_description
1 polymer ?
#
loop_
_entity_poly.entity_id
_entity_poly.type
_entity_poly.pdbx_seq_one_letter_code
_entity_poly.pdbx_strand_id
1 'polypeptide(L)'
;KRFIYVSALALSLFCSCETGVEEWNPTGPQTPPPSQEVVDYAARGYEVFELVQEYYKTGNLYRENFPVQSGDGTYSFLWPYNCLTTGAAFLTDLEYDVDYKTLIDGLSYYWMESNGQHQVAGYGSSTDGTAGRADRFYDDNSIVGISLLEAYERLNDEAYLNRAGQIVDFLKSGKDDIFGGGIWWNESLKNVAGNESSNKPACANGYAVQFLLKYYEVCPQERKEEVLAFAKELYEWIKTNLRDNTDNCYWNSKDASGTINKTKWTYNVGVMIQNGVCLYKITNDENYLNEAKASAQGAYGVFVRSVNGIGLAYPDHDPWFNTKLLRAYIDIAPYDPNVKQYIDVYANYINYAYEHARTQEGFFYEDWTGKDPKRASQLLMQDAVIESYAVLALYY
;
A
#
# COMPACT_ATOMS: atom_id res chain seq x y z
N LYS A 1 20.18 4.34 -17.51
CA LYS A 1 19.44 4.96 -18.64
C LYS A 1 18.11 5.45 -18.08
N ARG A 2 18.01 6.76 -17.92
CA ARG A 2 16.76 7.43 -17.48
C ARG A 2 15.69 7.23 -18.56
N PHE A 3 14.56 6.66 -18.20
CA PHE A 3 13.36 6.71 -19.02
C PHE A 3 12.61 8.00 -18.71
N ILE A 4 12.71 8.94 -19.64
CA ILE A 4 11.92 10.17 -19.63
C ILE A 4 10.59 9.83 -20.29
N TYR A 5 9.47 9.94 -19.56
CA TYR A 5 8.15 9.91 -20.17
C TYR A 5 7.88 11.25 -20.83
N VAL A 6 7.90 11.27 -22.15
CA VAL A 6 7.47 12.42 -22.96
C VAL A 6 5.98 12.29 -23.20
N SER A 7 5.20 13.18 -22.60
CA SER A 7 3.77 13.34 -22.91
C SER A 7 3.64 14.07 -24.25
N ALA A 8 3.11 13.39 -25.26
CA ALA A 8 2.74 14.04 -26.53
C ALA A 8 1.36 14.70 -26.38
N LEU A 9 1.33 16.02 -26.36
CA LEU A 9 0.10 16.82 -26.53
C LEU A 9 -0.32 16.77 -28.02
N ALA A 10 -1.48 16.18 -28.28
CA ALA A 10 -2.15 16.31 -29.58
C ALA A 10 -3.09 17.51 -29.55
N LEU A 11 -2.74 18.57 -30.28
CA LEU A 11 -3.65 19.68 -30.59
C LEU A 11 -4.64 19.20 -31.66
N SER A 12 -5.92 19.13 -31.34
CA SER A 12 -7.00 19.04 -32.33
C SER A 12 -7.65 20.41 -32.53
N LEU A 13 -7.47 20.95 -33.72
CA LEU A 13 -8.21 22.12 -34.23
C LEU A 13 -9.64 21.71 -34.52
N PHE A 14 -10.60 22.32 -33.84
CA PHE A 14 -12.01 22.28 -34.24
C PHE A 14 -12.40 23.57 -34.95
N CYS A 15 -12.92 23.36 -36.15
CA CYS A 15 -13.50 24.38 -37.01
C CYS A 15 -14.91 24.74 -36.48
N SER A 16 -15.21 26.02 -36.30
CA SER A 16 -16.50 26.52 -35.86
C SER A 16 -17.51 26.58 -37.00
N CYS A 17 -18.69 26.02 -36.79
CA CYS A 17 -19.89 26.41 -37.54
C CYS A 17 -20.77 27.28 -36.64
N GLU A 18 -20.98 28.51 -37.01
CA GLU A 18 -21.94 29.44 -36.40
C GLU A 18 -23.37 29.01 -36.72
N THR A 19 -24.18 28.80 -35.66
CA THR A 19 -25.63 28.93 -35.75
C THR A 19 -26.08 29.84 -34.62
N GLY A 20 -26.70 30.98 -35.01
CA GLY A 20 -27.15 32.02 -34.10
C GLY A 20 -28.23 31.52 -33.13
N VAL A 21 -28.01 31.79 -31.86
CA VAL A 21 -29.01 31.76 -30.79
C VAL A 21 -28.90 33.09 -30.05
N GLU A 22 -30.04 33.74 -29.85
CA GLU A 22 -30.18 35.06 -29.22
C GLU A 22 -29.48 35.12 -27.85
N GLU A 23 -28.68 36.18 -27.66
CA GLU A 23 -28.02 36.50 -26.40
C GLU A 23 -29.01 36.82 -25.29
N TRP A 24 -29.11 35.95 -24.29
CA TRP A 24 -29.69 36.31 -23.01
C TRP A 24 -28.62 37.03 -22.18
N ASN A 25 -28.81 38.35 -21.96
CA ASN A 25 -27.84 39.19 -21.25
C ASN A 25 -28.35 39.48 -19.81
N PRO A 26 -27.85 38.79 -18.75
CA PRO A 26 -28.16 39.14 -17.38
C PRO A 26 -27.30 40.33 -16.94
N THR A 27 -27.93 41.52 -16.86
CA THR A 27 -27.29 42.73 -16.30
C THR A 27 -27.18 42.60 -14.78
N GLY A 28 -25.99 42.29 -14.30
CA GLY A 28 -25.55 42.40 -12.92
C GLY A 28 -24.09 41.92 -12.80
N PRO A 29 -23.27 42.53 -11.93
CA PRO A 29 -21.90 42.02 -11.70
C PRO A 29 -22.00 40.62 -11.12
N GLN A 30 -21.75 39.60 -11.95
CA GLN A 30 -21.54 38.24 -11.47
C GLN A 30 -20.22 38.22 -10.74
N THR A 31 -20.26 38.07 -9.43
CA THR A 31 -19.10 37.63 -8.69
C THR A 31 -18.65 36.31 -9.31
N PRO A 32 -17.41 36.21 -9.79
CA PRO A 32 -16.90 34.89 -10.22
C PRO A 32 -17.10 33.90 -9.10
N PRO A 33 -17.48 32.66 -9.41
CA PRO A 33 -17.51 31.62 -8.37
C PRO A 33 -16.18 31.65 -7.64
N PRO A 34 -16.16 31.50 -6.30
CA PRO A 34 -14.91 31.45 -5.56
C PRO A 34 -14.01 30.44 -6.26
N SER A 35 -12.79 30.84 -6.59
CA SER A 35 -11.79 29.95 -7.17
C SER A 35 -11.71 28.75 -6.24
N GLN A 36 -12.06 27.58 -6.73
CA GLN A 36 -11.87 26.35 -6.00
C GLN A 36 -10.38 26.33 -5.68
N GLU A 37 -10.04 26.42 -4.40
CA GLU A 37 -8.65 26.39 -3.96
C GLU A 37 -8.07 25.05 -4.43
N VAL A 38 -7.05 25.12 -5.28
CA VAL A 38 -6.40 23.93 -5.82
C VAL A 38 -5.70 23.27 -4.64
N VAL A 39 -6.12 22.06 -4.26
CA VAL A 39 -5.52 21.33 -3.16
C VAL A 39 -4.08 20.98 -3.52
N ASP A 40 -3.14 21.43 -2.71
CA ASP A 40 -1.74 21.02 -2.81
C ASP A 40 -1.54 19.72 -2.03
N TYR A 41 -1.72 18.61 -2.72
CA TYR A 41 -1.57 17.27 -2.14
C TYR A 41 -0.15 17.03 -1.61
N ALA A 42 0.86 17.49 -2.34
CA ALA A 42 2.26 17.30 -1.96
C ALA A 42 2.57 18.03 -0.64
N ALA A 43 2.17 19.30 -0.53
CA ALA A 43 2.36 20.07 0.69
C ALA A 43 1.64 19.47 1.90
N ARG A 44 0.39 18.98 1.72
CA ARG A 44 -0.35 18.29 2.81
C ARG A 44 0.33 17.01 3.28
N GLY A 45 0.87 16.21 2.36
CA GLY A 45 1.62 15.00 2.71
C GLY A 45 2.91 15.33 3.47
N TYR A 46 3.63 16.36 3.02
CA TYR A 46 4.87 16.80 3.67
C TYR A 46 4.61 17.43 5.05
N GLU A 47 3.54 18.20 5.23
CA GLU A 47 3.13 18.72 6.54
C GLU A 47 3.00 17.59 7.57
N VAL A 48 2.32 16.50 7.23
CA VAL A 48 2.16 15.36 8.15
C VAL A 48 3.49 14.64 8.36
N PHE A 49 4.34 14.54 7.34
CA PHE A 49 5.68 13.98 7.49
C PHE A 49 6.53 14.80 8.48
N GLU A 50 6.49 16.12 8.42
CA GLU A 50 7.21 16.99 9.37
C GLU A 50 6.69 16.80 10.80
N LEU A 51 5.37 16.67 11.01
CA LEU A 51 4.81 16.33 12.33
C LEU A 51 5.36 14.98 12.84
N VAL A 52 5.47 13.98 11.96
CA VAL A 52 6.06 12.69 12.34
C VAL A 52 7.53 12.84 12.70
N GLN A 53 8.31 13.67 11.97
CA GLN A 53 9.70 13.94 12.32
C GLN A 53 9.83 14.62 13.68
N GLU A 54 8.95 15.56 14.00
CA GLU A 54 8.99 16.32 15.25
C GLU A 54 8.59 15.46 16.47
N TYR A 55 7.52 14.67 16.37
CA TYR A 55 6.88 14.06 17.53
C TYR A 55 7.19 12.57 17.70
N TYR A 56 7.44 11.83 16.63
CA TYR A 56 7.65 10.38 16.71
C TYR A 56 9.12 9.97 16.65
N LYS A 57 9.99 10.79 16.04
CA LYS A 57 11.41 10.45 15.91
C LYS A 57 12.08 10.31 17.26
N THR A 58 12.85 9.22 17.44
CA THR A 58 13.63 8.96 18.63
C THR A 58 14.97 8.29 18.24
N GLY A 59 16.05 9.04 18.27
CA GLY A 59 17.31 8.60 17.69
C GLY A 59 17.18 8.43 16.17
N ASN A 60 17.54 7.26 15.67
CA ASN A 60 17.45 6.94 14.24
C ASN A 60 16.15 6.22 13.85
N LEU A 61 15.26 5.98 14.80
CA LEU A 61 14.00 5.27 14.60
C LEU A 61 12.82 6.11 15.09
N TYR A 62 11.63 5.53 15.15
CA TYR A 62 10.38 6.21 15.49
C TYR A 62 9.60 5.42 16.53
N ARG A 63 8.76 6.11 17.28
CA ARG A 63 7.86 5.53 18.28
C ARG A 63 6.59 5.01 17.62
N GLU A 64 5.93 4.04 18.28
CA GLU A 64 4.62 3.56 17.86
C GLU A 64 3.53 4.61 18.04
N ASN A 65 3.56 5.34 19.17
CA ASN A 65 2.54 6.32 19.54
C ASN A 65 3.16 7.65 20.00
N PHE A 66 2.43 8.75 19.75
CA PHE A 66 2.66 10.03 20.39
C PHE A 66 1.31 10.65 20.86
N PRO A 67 1.16 10.99 22.15
CA PRO A 67 2.07 10.68 23.27
C PRO A 67 2.31 9.18 23.48
N VAL A 68 3.47 8.83 24.01
CA VAL A 68 3.81 7.44 24.38
C VAL A 68 2.76 6.86 25.29
N GLN A 69 2.29 5.65 25.01
CA GLN A 69 1.26 4.96 25.77
C GLN A 69 1.86 3.89 26.68
N SER A 70 1.09 3.48 27.70
CA SER A 70 1.49 2.39 28.58
C SER A 70 1.58 1.07 27.80
N GLY A 71 2.75 0.45 27.83
CA GLY A 71 3.03 -0.80 27.11
C GLY A 71 3.72 -0.62 25.77
N ASP A 72 3.93 0.62 25.31
CA ASP A 72 4.73 0.89 24.12
C ASP A 72 6.16 0.41 24.31
N GLY A 73 6.75 -0.16 23.25
CA GLY A 73 8.19 -0.36 23.13
C GLY A 73 8.95 0.96 22.97
N THR A 74 10.29 0.86 22.99
CA THR A 74 11.14 2.05 22.72
C THR A 74 10.92 2.57 21.30
N TYR A 75 10.71 1.66 20.35
CA TYR A 75 10.51 1.94 18.93
C TYR A 75 9.25 1.25 18.43
N SER A 76 8.74 1.73 17.32
CA SER A 76 7.58 1.15 16.63
C SER A 76 7.86 -0.28 16.17
N PHE A 77 6.78 -1.01 15.91
CA PHE A 77 6.88 -2.27 15.18
C PHE A 77 7.38 -2.04 13.75
N LEU A 78 7.85 -3.12 13.13
CA LEU A 78 8.37 -3.12 11.75
C LEU A 78 7.35 -2.57 10.74
N TRP A 79 6.10 -2.99 10.85
CA TRP A 79 5.06 -2.58 9.90
C TRP A 79 4.86 -1.06 9.86
N PRO A 80 4.53 -0.33 10.96
CA PRO A 80 4.45 1.13 10.91
C PRO A 80 5.75 1.77 10.43
N TYR A 81 6.90 1.35 10.94
CA TYR A 81 8.19 1.89 10.51
C TYR A 81 8.38 1.80 8.99
N ASN A 82 8.08 0.64 8.40
CA ASN A 82 8.19 0.45 6.95
C ASN A 82 7.16 1.27 6.17
N CYS A 83 5.98 1.52 6.74
CA CYS A 83 4.98 2.39 6.10
C CYS A 83 5.49 3.84 5.99
N LEU A 84 6.16 4.35 7.02
CA LEU A 84 6.82 5.65 6.97
C LEU A 84 7.88 5.70 5.87
N THR A 85 8.70 4.66 5.71
CA THR A 85 9.72 4.62 4.64
C THR A 85 9.08 4.66 3.25
N THR A 86 7.91 4.04 3.08
CA THR A 86 7.16 4.07 1.82
C THR A 86 6.63 5.47 1.51
N GLY A 87 6.02 6.15 2.46
CA GLY A 87 5.56 7.54 2.30
C GLY A 87 6.71 8.50 2.00
N ALA A 88 7.83 8.34 2.72
CA ALA A 88 9.05 9.10 2.53
C ALA A 88 9.64 8.93 1.12
N ALA A 89 9.60 7.72 0.56
CA ALA A 89 10.05 7.46 -0.82
C ALA A 89 9.28 8.32 -1.84
N PHE A 90 7.96 8.39 -1.73
CA PHE A 90 7.14 9.21 -2.64
C PHE A 90 7.37 10.71 -2.44
N LEU A 91 7.58 11.17 -1.20
CA LEU A 91 7.94 12.57 -0.95
C LEU A 91 9.31 12.93 -1.57
N THR A 92 10.25 11.98 -1.58
CA THR A 92 11.53 12.14 -2.28
C THR A 92 11.33 12.26 -3.79
N ASP A 93 10.42 11.49 -4.38
CA ASP A 93 10.07 11.59 -5.81
C ASP A 93 9.41 12.96 -6.15
N LEU A 94 8.77 13.59 -5.16
CA LEU A 94 8.21 14.95 -5.23
C LEU A 94 9.23 16.04 -4.91
N GLU A 95 10.52 15.69 -4.79
CA GLU A 95 11.66 16.60 -4.54
C GLU A 95 11.62 17.30 -3.16
N TYR A 96 10.87 16.75 -2.17
CA TYR A 96 10.93 17.24 -0.79
C TYR A 96 12.23 16.82 -0.10
N ASP A 97 12.68 17.64 0.87
CA ASP A 97 13.87 17.37 1.68
C ASP A 97 13.59 16.26 2.71
N VAL A 98 13.80 15.03 2.31
CA VAL A 98 13.61 13.83 3.12
C VAL A 98 14.92 13.06 3.21
N ASP A 99 15.42 12.82 4.42
CA ASP A 99 16.55 11.90 4.64
C ASP A 99 16.12 10.43 4.46
N TYR A 100 15.74 10.11 3.21
CA TYR A 100 15.24 8.80 2.84
C TYR A 100 16.24 7.68 3.11
N LYS A 101 17.54 7.98 2.90
CA LYS A 101 18.59 6.98 3.13
C LYS A 101 18.64 6.55 4.59
N THR A 102 18.63 7.48 5.53
CA THR A 102 18.61 7.14 6.97
C THR A 102 17.36 6.38 7.34
N LEU A 103 16.19 6.72 6.77
CA LEU A 103 14.95 6.00 7.02
C LEU A 103 15.02 4.54 6.55
N ILE A 104 15.43 4.30 5.32
CA ILE A 104 15.48 2.93 4.79
C ILE A 104 16.57 2.08 5.46
N ASP A 105 17.71 2.67 5.81
CA ASP A 105 18.78 2.01 6.55
C ASP A 105 18.33 1.58 7.96
N GLY A 106 17.38 2.31 8.56
CA GLY A 106 16.77 1.99 9.85
C GLY A 106 16.07 0.63 9.88
N LEU A 107 15.61 0.12 8.75
CA LEU A 107 15.07 -1.24 8.66
C LEU A 107 16.09 -2.31 9.10
N SER A 108 17.39 -2.03 8.99
CA SER A 108 18.44 -2.96 9.44
C SER A 108 18.35 -3.31 10.93
N TYR A 109 17.77 -2.45 11.77
CA TYR A 109 17.58 -2.74 13.20
C TYR A 109 16.58 -3.88 13.46
N TYR A 110 15.70 -4.17 12.50
CA TYR A 110 14.72 -5.25 12.58
C TYR A 110 15.22 -6.56 11.96
N TRP A 111 16.39 -6.54 11.29
CA TRP A 111 16.94 -7.73 10.65
C TRP A 111 17.44 -8.74 11.67
N MET A 112 17.13 -10.01 11.41
CA MET A 112 17.58 -11.16 12.21
C MET A 112 18.31 -12.14 11.30
N GLU A 113 19.57 -12.41 11.64
CA GLU A 113 20.35 -13.44 10.95
C GLU A 113 19.82 -14.84 11.28
N SER A 114 20.15 -15.80 10.42
CA SER A 114 19.87 -17.21 10.71
C SER A 114 20.58 -17.66 12.00
N ASN A 115 19.90 -18.46 12.79
CA ASN A 115 20.41 -18.96 14.06
C ASN A 115 19.77 -20.32 14.39
N GLY A 116 20.01 -20.86 15.59
CA GLY A 116 19.46 -22.15 16.00
C GLY A 116 17.91 -22.18 16.09
N GLN A 117 17.26 -21.04 16.24
CA GLN A 117 15.80 -20.93 16.27
C GLN A 117 15.23 -20.61 14.88
N HIS A 118 15.90 -19.75 14.13
CA HIS A 118 15.50 -19.29 12.80
C HIS A 118 16.50 -19.78 11.76
N GLN A 119 16.10 -20.73 10.93
CA GLN A 119 17.01 -21.36 9.95
C GLN A 119 17.31 -20.41 8.76
N VAL A 120 16.41 -19.49 8.45
CA VAL A 120 16.54 -18.52 7.37
C VAL A 120 16.53 -17.12 7.96
N ALA A 121 17.41 -16.25 7.50
CA ALA A 121 17.43 -14.85 7.90
C ALA A 121 16.16 -14.12 7.40
N GLY A 122 15.70 -13.11 8.16
CA GLY A 122 14.49 -12.34 7.84
C GLY A 122 14.25 -11.23 8.86
N TYR A 123 13.26 -10.39 8.60
CA TYR A 123 12.88 -9.30 9.48
C TYR A 123 11.98 -9.77 10.62
N GLY A 124 12.32 -9.39 11.85
CA GLY A 124 11.45 -9.54 13.03
C GLY A 124 10.50 -8.35 13.16
N SER A 125 9.39 -8.58 13.85
CA SER A 125 8.35 -7.56 14.05
C SER A 125 8.75 -6.38 14.94
N SER A 126 9.83 -6.51 15.75
CA SER A 126 10.37 -5.46 16.63
C SER A 126 11.88 -5.49 16.72
N THR A 127 12.51 -4.43 17.28
CA THR A 127 13.97 -4.23 17.23
C THR A 127 14.77 -4.86 18.37
N ASP A 128 14.19 -4.97 19.56
CA ASP A 128 14.95 -5.01 20.82
C ASP A 128 14.96 -6.35 21.54
N GLY A 129 14.54 -7.42 20.88
CA GLY A 129 14.48 -8.73 21.51
C GLY A 129 13.43 -8.86 22.62
N THR A 130 12.57 -7.86 22.81
CA THR A 130 11.39 -7.96 23.67
C THR A 130 10.40 -8.98 23.12
N ALA A 131 9.34 -9.26 23.88
CA ALA A 131 8.28 -10.16 23.43
C ALA A 131 7.75 -9.73 22.06
N GLY A 132 7.80 -10.62 21.07
CA GLY A 132 7.39 -10.36 19.71
C GLY A 132 8.51 -10.14 18.69
N ARG A 133 9.76 -9.87 19.11
CA ARG A 133 10.88 -9.78 18.15
C ARG A 133 11.17 -11.10 17.45
N ALA A 134 10.93 -12.20 18.13
CA ALA A 134 11.05 -13.53 17.55
C ALA A 134 9.97 -13.84 16.53
N ASP A 135 8.82 -13.13 16.57
CA ASP A 135 7.77 -13.29 15.58
C ASP A 135 8.21 -12.66 14.27
N ARG A 136 8.11 -13.44 13.20
CA ARG A 136 8.42 -13.01 11.86
C ARG A 136 7.25 -13.35 10.94
N PHE A 137 6.77 -12.31 10.25
CA PHE A 137 5.60 -12.41 9.39
C PHE A 137 6.02 -12.35 7.92
N TYR A 138 5.39 -13.16 7.09
CA TYR A 138 5.77 -13.26 5.68
C TYR A 138 5.27 -12.07 4.86
N ASP A 139 4.14 -11.45 5.24
CA ASP A 139 3.68 -10.19 4.65
C ASP A 139 4.60 -9.01 5.00
N ASP A 140 4.97 -8.83 6.27
CA ASP A 140 5.91 -7.78 6.69
C ASP A 140 7.22 -7.85 5.91
N ASN A 141 7.79 -9.05 5.80
CA ASN A 141 9.03 -9.25 5.04
C ASN A 141 8.85 -8.96 3.55
N SER A 142 7.71 -9.31 2.98
CA SER A 142 7.40 -9.00 1.57
C SER A 142 7.32 -7.50 1.33
N ILE A 143 6.62 -6.76 2.22
CA ILE A 143 6.45 -5.30 2.11
C ILE A 143 7.80 -4.60 2.30
N VAL A 144 8.63 -5.04 3.26
CA VAL A 144 10.01 -4.54 3.41
C VAL A 144 10.83 -4.82 2.15
N GLY A 145 10.69 -6.02 1.57
CA GLY A 145 11.34 -6.36 0.31
C GLY A 145 11.00 -5.39 -0.82
N ILE A 146 9.73 -4.98 -0.92
CA ILE A 146 9.30 -3.96 -1.89
C ILE A 146 10.00 -2.62 -1.61
N SER A 147 10.03 -2.16 -0.35
CA SER A 147 10.71 -0.92 0.03
C SER A 147 12.21 -0.95 -0.26
N LEU A 148 12.87 -2.09 -0.07
CA LEU A 148 14.29 -2.27 -0.42
C LEU A 148 14.54 -2.19 -1.93
N LEU A 149 13.65 -2.76 -2.76
CA LEU A 149 13.75 -2.64 -4.22
C LEU A 149 13.53 -1.20 -4.67
N GLU A 150 12.57 -0.51 -4.08
CA GLU A 150 12.33 0.92 -4.31
C GLU A 150 13.52 1.79 -3.87
N ALA A 151 14.24 1.38 -2.80
CA ALA A 151 15.48 2.03 -2.37
C ALA A 151 16.65 1.74 -3.32
N TYR A 152 16.77 0.51 -3.82
CA TYR A 152 17.76 0.15 -4.83
C TYR A 152 17.62 1.03 -6.09
N GLU A 153 16.39 1.21 -6.57
CA GLU A 153 16.11 2.05 -7.74
C GLU A 153 16.51 3.53 -7.53
N ARG A 154 16.24 4.10 -6.33
CA ARG A 154 16.49 5.52 -6.02
C ARG A 154 17.94 5.79 -5.65
N LEU A 155 18.55 4.91 -4.87
CA LEU A 155 19.88 5.13 -4.26
C LEU A 155 21.01 4.42 -5.01
N ASN A 156 20.67 3.47 -5.91
CA ASN A 156 21.60 2.66 -6.70
C ASN A 156 22.64 1.94 -5.81
N ASP A 157 22.18 1.38 -4.66
CA ASP A 157 23.01 0.63 -3.71
C ASP A 157 22.63 -0.85 -3.74
N GLU A 158 23.56 -1.68 -4.21
CA GLU A 158 23.41 -3.14 -4.34
C GLU A 158 23.12 -3.84 -3.00
N ALA A 159 23.41 -3.21 -1.87
CA ALA A 159 23.12 -3.80 -0.57
C ALA A 159 21.61 -4.04 -0.38
N TYR A 160 20.76 -3.15 -0.91
CA TYR A 160 19.30 -3.32 -0.85
C TYR A 160 18.82 -4.46 -1.74
N LEU A 161 19.37 -4.58 -2.96
CA LEU A 161 19.05 -5.69 -3.87
C LEU A 161 19.48 -7.04 -3.29
N ASN A 162 20.67 -7.10 -2.70
CA ASN A 162 21.17 -8.29 -2.05
C ASN A 162 20.30 -8.70 -0.85
N ARG A 163 19.85 -7.74 -0.05
CA ARG A 163 18.94 -7.98 1.07
C ARG A 163 17.56 -8.45 0.58
N ALA A 164 17.04 -7.87 -0.48
CA ALA A 164 15.82 -8.34 -1.13
C ALA A 164 15.95 -9.79 -1.60
N GLY A 165 17.10 -10.18 -2.16
CA GLY A 165 17.38 -11.56 -2.55
C GLY A 165 17.30 -12.56 -1.38
N GLN A 166 17.71 -12.18 -0.17
CA GLN A 166 17.58 -13.00 1.04
C GLN A 166 16.11 -13.15 1.49
N ILE A 167 15.27 -12.14 1.25
CA ILE A 167 13.83 -12.22 1.54
C ILE A 167 13.15 -13.28 0.67
N VAL A 168 13.56 -13.47 -0.59
CA VAL A 168 13.02 -14.56 -1.43
C VAL A 168 13.20 -15.93 -0.74
N ASP A 169 14.34 -16.17 -0.13
CA ASP A 169 14.62 -17.43 0.56
C ASP A 169 13.78 -17.55 1.84
N PHE A 170 13.57 -16.43 2.55
CA PHE A 170 12.65 -16.40 3.69
C PHE A 170 11.22 -16.75 3.25
N LEU A 171 10.69 -16.17 2.17
CA LEU A 171 9.35 -16.46 1.67
C LEU A 171 9.18 -17.93 1.28
N LYS A 172 10.18 -18.55 0.65
CA LYS A 172 10.17 -19.99 0.34
C LYS A 172 10.02 -20.84 1.58
N SER A 173 10.61 -20.43 2.71
CA SER A 173 10.48 -21.15 3.97
C SER A 173 9.07 -21.17 4.55
N GLY A 174 8.20 -20.24 4.11
CA GLY A 174 6.80 -20.13 4.52
C GLY A 174 5.83 -21.02 3.74
N LYS A 175 6.30 -21.59 2.63
CA LYS A 175 5.48 -22.42 1.74
C LYS A 175 5.49 -23.88 2.15
N ASP A 176 4.37 -24.56 1.98
CA ASP A 176 4.23 -26.01 1.99
C ASP A 176 3.12 -26.46 1.02
N ASP A 177 2.86 -27.78 0.94
CA ASP A 177 1.85 -28.32 0.03
C ASP A 177 0.44 -28.40 0.64
N ILE A 178 0.25 -27.92 1.88
CA ILE A 178 -1.05 -27.90 2.53
C ILE A 178 -1.97 -26.94 1.77
N PHE A 179 -3.17 -27.40 1.43
CA PHE A 179 -4.15 -26.73 0.56
C PHE A 179 -3.63 -26.41 -0.85
N GLY A 180 -2.67 -27.21 -1.34
CA GLY A 180 -2.11 -27.08 -2.69
C GLY A 180 -1.12 -25.94 -2.84
N GLY A 181 -0.44 -25.52 -1.77
CA GLY A 181 0.57 -24.46 -1.79
C GLY A 181 0.24 -23.27 -0.88
N GLY A 182 0.77 -22.09 -1.25
CA GLY A 182 0.61 -20.85 -0.49
C GLY A 182 1.53 -20.73 0.72
N ILE A 183 1.71 -19.50 1.19
CA ILE A 183 2.58 -19.12 2.31
C ILE A 183 1.74 -18.92 3.56
N TRP A 184 2.22 -19.42 4.71
CA TRP A 184 1.66 -19.14 6.02
C TRP A 184 1.85 -17.65 6.41
N TRP A 185 1.10 -17.16 7.39
CA TRP A 185 1.22 -15.80 7.88
C TRP A 185 2.44 -15.59 8.77
N ASN A 186 2.55 -16.42 9.83
CA ASN A 186 3.59 -16.32 10.86
C ASN A 186 4.51 -17.53 10.78
N GLU A 187 5.83 -17.29 10.85
CA GLU A 187 6.86 -18.36 10.77
C GLU A 187 6.71 -19.41 11.87
N SER A 188 6.37 -18.98 13.09
CA SER A 188 6.28 -19.90 14.26
C SER A 188 4.94 -20.63 14.36
N LEU A 189 3.93 -20.23 13.55
CA LEU A 189 2.56 -20.76 13.63
C LEU A 189 2.13 -21.46 12.34
N LYS A 190 3.01 -22.21 11.71
CA LYS A 190 2.68 -22.98 10.50
C LYS A 190 1.94 -24.27 10.87
N ASN A 191 0.75 -24.45 10.31
CA ASN A 191 -0.08 -25.67 10.45
C ASN A 191 -0.35 -26.09 11.92
N VAL A 192 -0.69 -25.12 12.76
CA VAL A 192 -1.04 -25.36 14.17
C VAL A 192 -2.57 -25.43 14.29
N ALA A 193 -3.09 -26.64 14.41
CA ALA A 193 -4.53 -26.85 14.51
C ALA A 193 -5.15 -26.12 15.71
N GLY A 194 -6.33 -25.49 15.49
CA GLY A 194 -7.06 -24.76 16.54
C GLY A 194 -6.47 -23.37 16.89
N ASN A 195 -5.46 -22.91 16.17
CA ASN A 195 -4.93 -21.56 16.31
C ASN A 195 -5.33 -20.71 15.09
N GLU A 196 -6.15 -19.69 15.28
CA GLU A 196 -6.62 -18.82 14.21
C GLU A 196 -5.49 -18.02 13.52
N SER A 197 -4.39 -17.74 14.24
CA SER A 197 -3.20 -17.11 13.68
C SER A 197 -2.38 -18.07 12.79
N SER A 198 -2.67 -19.37 12.85
CA SER A 198 -2.11 -20.37 11.93
C SER A 198 -2.97 -20.44 10.67
N ASN A 199 -2.71 -19.52 9.76
CA ASN A 199 -3.48 -19.38 8.52
C ASN A 199 -2.60 -18.96 7.35
N LYS A 200 -3.12 -19.15 6.11
CA LYS A 200 -2.53 -18.66 4.87
C LYS A 200 -3.40 -17.50 4.37
N PRO A 201 -3.00 -16.24 4.63
CA PRO A 201 -3.84 -15.10 4.32
C PRO A 201 -3.58 -14.55 2.92
N ALA A 202 -4.53 -13.77 2.41
CA ALA A 202 -4.39 -13.05 1.15
C ALA A 202 -3.24 -12.04 1.19
N CYS A 203 -2.99 -11.37 2.34
CA CYS A 203 -1.90 -10.40 2.48
C CYS A 203 -0.53 -11.07 2.32
N ALA A 204 -0.20 -12.11 3.08
CA ALA A 204 1.12 -12.74 3.01
C ALA A 204 1.41 -13.29 1.60
N ASN A 205 0.41 -13.90 0.97
CA ASN A 205 0.57 -14.42 -0.38
C ASN A 205 0.56 -13.31 -1.44
N GLY A 206 -0.33 -12.32 -1.34
CA GLY A 206 -0.46 -11.22 -2.30
C GLY A 206 0.76 -10.30 -2.33
N TYR A 207 1.27 -9.89 -1.14
CA TYR A 207 2.49 -9.08 -1.08
C TYR A 207 3.75 -9.87 -1.45
N ALA A 208 3.79 -11.19 -1.18
CA ALA A 208 4.86 -12.03 -1.70
C ALA A 208 4.87 -12.03 -3.24
N VAL A 209 3.70 -12.15 -3.90
CA VAL A 209 3.60 -12.03 -5.36
C VAL A 209 4.11 -10.67 -5.82
N GLN A 210 3.65 -9.57 -5.22
CA GLN A 210 4.05 -8.21 -5.62
C GLN A 210 5.57 -8.02 -5.49
N PHE A 211 6.14 -8.44 -4.37
CA PHE A 211 7.58 -8.39 -4.14
C PHE A 211 8.35 -9.22 -5.18
N LEU A 212 7.94 -10.47 -5.41
CA LEU A 212 8.60 -11.36 -6.36
C LEU A 212 8.55 -10.82 -7.79
N LEU A 213 7.44 -10.22 -8.21
CA LEU A 213 7.32 -9.60 -9.54
C LEU A 213 8.23 -8.37 -9.69
N LYS A 214 8.32 -7.52 -8.66
CA LYS A 214 9.28 -6.40 -8.66
C LYS A 214 10.73 -6.92 -8.66
N TYR A 215 11.03 -7.91 -7.83
CA TYR A 215 12.37 -8.52 -7.78
C TYR A 215 12.75 -9.19 -9.11
N TYR A 216 11.80 -9.82 -9.82
CA TYR A 216 12.01 -10.39 -11.14
C TYR A 216 12.58 -9.39 -12.15
N GLU A 217 12.20 -8.13 -12.09
CA GLU A 217 12.68 -7.11 -13.02
C GLU A 217 14.19 -6.86 -12.88
N VAL A 218 14.72 -6.91 -11.66
CA VAL A 218 16.09 -6.52 -11.30
C VAL A 218 16.98 -7.66 -10.83
N CYS A 219 16.45 -8.84 -10.54
CA CYS A 219 17.23 -9.96 -10.02
C CYS A 219 18.21 -10.53 -11.07
N PRO A 220 19.26 -11.25 -10.63
CA PRO A 220 20.16 -11.98 -11.51
C PRO A 220 19.42 -12.87 -12.51
N GLN A 221 19.94 -12.97 -13.74
CA GLN A 221 19.27 -13.67 -14.84
C GLN A 221 18.96 -15.15 -14.51
N GLU A 222 19.84 -15.80 -13.78
CA GLU A 222 19.69 -17.19 -13.35
C GLU A 222 18.55 -17.42 -12.35
N ARG A 223 18.08 -16.37 -11.68
CA ARG A 223 16.95 -16.45 -10.73
C ARG A 223 15.59 -16.14 -11.36
N LYS A 224 15.57 -15.54 -12.55
CA LYS A 224 14.32 -15.00 -13.15
C LYS A 224 13.24 -16.06 -13.33
N GLU A 225 13.59 -17.23 -13.87
CA GLU A 225 12.62 -18.29 -14.11
C GLU A 225 11.97 -18.78 -12.80
N GLU A 226 12.80 -19.04 -11.79
CA GLU A 226 12.35 -19.51 -10.49
C GLU A 226 11.45 -18.47 -9.78
N VAL A 227 11.87 -17.20 -9.79
CA VAL A 227 11.14 -16.10 -9.14
C VAL A 227 9.77 -15.89 -9.79
N LEU A 228 9.71 -15.86 -11.13
CA LEU A 228 8.44 -15.70 -11.84
C LEU A 228 7.53 -16.92 -11.66
N ALA A 229 8.06 -18.13 -11.67
CA ALA A 229 7.29 -19.35 -11.42
C ALA A 229 6.67 -19.32 -10.01
N PHE A 230 7.44 -18.93 -9.00
CA PHE A 230 6.97 -18.83 -7.62
C PHE A 230 5.89 -17.74 -7.47
N ALA A 231 6.07 -16.57 -8.08
CA ALA A 231 5.06 -15.52 -8.09
C ALA A 231 3.74 -15.99 -8.71
N LYS A 232 3.79 -16.65 -9.87
CA LYS A 232 2.60 -17.21 -10.54
C LYS A 232 1.91 -18.29 -9.71
N GLU A 233 2.66 -19.16 -9.08
CA GLU A 233 2.12 -20.21 -8.20
C GLU A 233 1.31 -19.60 -7.05
N LEU A 234 1.86 -18.59 -6.37
CA LEU A 234 1.16 -17.92 -5.27
C LEU A 234 -0.07 -17.14 -5.75
N TYR A 235 0.02 -16.46 -6.88
CA TYR A 235 -1.12 -15.75 -7.48
C TYR A 235 -2.29 -16.70 -7.79
N GLU A 236 -2.02 -17.83 -8.43
CA GLU A 236 -3.04 -18.83 -8.72
C GLU A 236 -3.59 -19.50 -7.46
N TRP A 237 -2.73 -19.70 -6.43
CA TRP A 237 -3.18 -20.23 -5.15
C TRP A 237 -4.20 -19.29 -4.48
N ILE A 238 -3.95 -17.98 -4.48
CA ILE A 238 -4.88 -16.98 -3.91
C ILE A 238 -6.21 -17.02 -4.68
N LYS A 239 -6.18 -17.02 -5.99
CA LYS A 239 -7.38 -17.09 -6.84
C LYS A 239 -8.20 -18.33 -6.54
N THR A 240 -7.55 -19.48 -6.44
CA THR A 240 -8.22 -20.77 -6.23
C THR A 240 -8.83 -20.88 -4.83
N ASN A 241 -8.16 -20.36 -3.80
CA ASN A 241 -8.54 -20.58 -2.41
C ASN A 241 -9.31 -19.41 -1.78
N LEU A 242 -9.07 -18.17 -2.22
CA LEU A 242 -9.54 -16.98 -1.51
C LEU A 242 -10.36 -16.01 -2.37
N ARG A 243 -10.52 -16.21 -3.68
CA ARG A 243 -11.34 -15.32 -4.50
C ARG A 243 -12.82 -15.56 -4.28
N ASP A 244 -13.58 -14.47 -4.06
CA ASP A 244 -15.03 -14.47 -4.12
C ASP A 244 -15.49 -14.13 -5.54
N ASN A 245 -16.03 -15.12 -6.24
CA ASN A 245 -16.48 -14.93 -7.63
C ASN A 245 -17.76 -14.10 -7.75
N THR A 246 -18.41 -13.72 -6.65
CA THR A 246 -19.64 -12.90 -6.67
C THR A 246 -19.33 -11.42 -6.91
N ASP A 247 -18.19 -10.96 -6.45
CA ASP A 247 -17.75 -9.55 -6.55
C ASP A 247 -16.28 -9.38 -6.96
N ASN A 248 -15.58 -10.48 -7.24
CA ASN A 248 -14.16 -10.50 -7.64
C ASN A 248 -13.18 -9.94 -6.60
N CYS A 249 -13.61 -9.79 -5.33
CA CYS A 249 -12.74 -9.47 -4.21
C CYS A 249 -12.15 -10.74 -3.58
N TYR A 250 -11.31 -10.57 -2.56
CA TYR A 250 -10.61 -11.67 -1.93
C TYR A 250 -10.95 -11.76 -0.44
N TRP A 251 -11.24 -12.99 0.01
CA TRP A 251 -11.39 -13.33 1.42
C TRP A 251 -10.05 -13.23 2.14
N ASN A 252 -10.12 -13.01 3.47
CA ASN A 252 -8.94 -12.73 4.27
C ASN A 252 -7.94 -13.90 4.31
N SER A 253 -8.39 -15.10 4.68
CA SER A 253 -7.45 -16.20 4.94
C SER A 253 -8.11 -17.58 4.92
N LYS A 254 -7.27 -18.62 4.84
CA LYS A 254 -7.62 -20.01 5.07
C LYS A 254 -6.78 -20.54 6.24
N ASP A 255 -7.44 -20.96 7.32
CA ASP A 255 -6.76 -21.48 8.52
C ASP A 255 -6.25 -22.91 8.36
N ALA A 256 -5.51 -23.41 9.36
CA ALA A 256 -4.93 -24.74 9.38
C ALA A 256 -5.99 -25.87 9.33
N SER A 257 -7.26 -25.60 9.64
CA SER A 257 -8.37 -26.54 9.50
C SER A 257 -8.98 -26.56 8.11
N GLY A 258 -8.62 -25.60 7.24
CA GLY A 258 -9.20 -25.38 5.93
C GLY A 258 -10.42 -24.43 5.95
N THR A 259 -10.75 -23.84 7.09
CA THR A 259 -11.85 -22.86 7.22
C THR A 259 -11.43 -21.53 6.61
N ILE A 260 -12.35 -20.90 5.87
CA ILE A 260 -12.10 -19.62 5.22
C ILE A 260 -12.69 -18.49 6.05
N ASN A 261 -11.82 -17.54 6.45
CA ASN A 261 -12.25 -16.24 6.97
C ASN A 261 -12.66 -15.35 5.79
N LYS A 262 -13.97 -15.12 5.65
CA LYS A 262 -14.57 -14.39 4.53
C LYS A 262 -14.58 -12.88 4.67
N THR A 263 -13.94 -12.32 5.69
CA THR A 263 -13.73 -10.87 5.79
C THR A 263 -12.99 -10.37 4.56
N LYS A 264 -13.37 -9.22 4.03
CA LYS A 264 -12.72 -8.57 2.89
C LYS A 264 -12.07 -7.28 3.37
N TRP A 265 -10.82 -7.09 2.99
CA TRP A 265 -10.04 -5.89 3.29
C TRP A 265 -9.60 -5.22 2.01
N THR A 266 -9.60 -3.89 2.00
CA THR A 266 -9.23 -3.08 0.84
C THR A 266 -7.82 -3.40 0.33
N TYR A 267 -6.85 -3.57 1.24
CA TYR A 267 -5.46 -3.86 0.88
C TYR A 267 -5.26 -5.24 0.24
N ASN A 268 -6.03 -6.25 0.65
CA ASN A 268 -5.98 -7.58 0.05
C ASN A 268 -6.46 -7.56 -1.41
N VAL A 269 -7.49 -6.76 -1.71
CA VAL A 269 -7.95 -6.61 -3.09
C VAL A 269 -6.98 -5.73 -3.87
N GLY A 270 -6.49 -4.65 -3.25
CA GLY A 270 -5.53 -3.73 -3.86
C GLY A 270 -4.27 -4.44 -4.36
N VAL A 271 -3.62 -5.25 -3.51
CA VAL A 271 -2.41 -5.97 -3.92
C VAL A 271 -2.67 -6.95 -5.08
N MET A 272 -3.85 -7.57 -5.14
CA MET A 272 -4.17 -8.49 -6.24
C MET A 272 -4.45 -7.75 -7.56
N ILE A 273 -5.01 -6.54 -7.51
CA ILE A 273 -5.13 -5.66 -8.69
C ILE A 273 -3.73 -5.31 -9.22
N GLN A 274 -2.83 -4.87 -8.34
CA GLN A 274 -1.44 -4.55 -8.72
C GLN A 274 -0.71 -5.75 -9.30
N ASN A 275 -0.87 -6.93 -8.70
CA ASN A 275 -0.26 -8.17 -9.18
C ASN A 275 -0.76 -8.55 -10.57
N GLY A 276 -2.07 -8.40 -10.84
CA GLY A 276 -2.64 -8.64 -12.16
C GLY A 276 -2.07 -7.69 -13.22
N VAL A 277 -1.93 -6.41 -12.90
CA VAL A 277 -1.30 -5.41 -13.79
C VAL A 277 0.18 -5.77 -14.05
N CYS A 278 0.95 -6.12 -13.01
CA CYS A 278 2.36 -6.51 -13.16
C CYS A 278 2.51 -7.79 -14.01
N LEU A 279 1.70 -8.82 -13.73
CA LEU A 279 1.72 -10.07 -14.53
C LEU A 279 1.37 -9.82 -15.99
N TYR A 280 0.38 -8.97 -16.27
CA TYR A 280 0.08 -8.54 -17.63
C TYR A 280 1.27 -7.89 -18.32
N LYS A 281 1.95 -6.94 -17.64
CA LYS A 281 3.13 -6.27 -18.18
C LYS A 281 4.28 -7.25 -18.52
N ILE A 282 4.48 -8.26 -17.67
CA ILE A 282 5.56 -9.26 -17.83
C ILE A 282 5.22 -10.29 -18.90
N THR A 283 3.96 -10.74 -18.96
CA THR A 283 3.56 -11.92 -19.76
C THR A 283 2.82 -11.57 -21.04
N ASN A 284 2.27 -10.36 -21.12
CA ASN A 284 1.33 -9.91 -22.16
C ASN A 284 0.04 -10.79 -22.24
N ASP A 285 -0.35 -11.43 -21.12
CA ASP A 285 -1.57 -12.22 -21.02
C ASP A 285 -2.71 -11.33 -20.49
N GLU A 286 -3.66 -11.02 -21.38
CA GLU A 286 -4.84 -10.18 -21.11
C GLU A 286 -5.74 -10.71 -19.95
N ASN A 287 -5.68 -11.99 -19.64
CA ASN A 287 -6.47 -12.54 -18.54
C ASN A 287 -6.12 -11.89 -17.21
N TYR A 288 -4.84 -11.64 -16.93
CA TYR A 288 -4.41 -10.98 -15.70
C TYR A 288 -4.96 -9.54 -15.60
N LEU A 289 -4.92 -8.79 -16.70
CA LEU A 289 -5.45 -7.43 -16.72
C LEU A 289 -6.98 -7.42 -16.56
N ASN A 290 -7.69 -8.32 -17.22
CA ASN A 290 -9.15 -8.43 -17.11
C ASN A 290 -9.59 -8.81 -15.70
N GLU A 291 -8.86 -9.70 -15.04
CA GLU A 291 -9.10 -10.05 -13.63
C GLU A 291 -8.84 -8.84 -12.70
N ALA A 292 -7.77 -8.09 -12.94
CA ALA A 292 -7.48 -6.87 -12.19
C ALA A 292 -8.57 -5.80 -12.33
N LYS A 293 -9.09 -5.58 -13.55
CA LYS A 293 -10.22 -4.66 -13.81
C LYS A 293 -11.48 -5.11 -13.09
N ALA A 294 -11.81 -6.40 -13.14
CA ALA A 294 -12.96 -6.95 -12.45
C ALA A 294 -12.84 -6.79 -10.92
N SER A 295 -11.63 -7.00 -10.36
CA SER A 295 -11.37 -6.79 -8.94
C SER A 295 -11.42 -5.31 -8.55
N ALA A 296 -10.96 -4.39 -9.40
CA ALA A 296 -11.05 -2.95 -9.16
C ALA A 296 -12.51 -2.47 -9.10
N GLN A 297 -13.33 -2.90 -10.03
CA GLN A 297 -14.77 -2.61 -10.03
C GLN A 297 -15.47 -3.24 -8.82
N GLY A 298 -15.14 -4.49 -8.50
CA GLY A 298 -15.68 -5.21 -7.35
C GLY A 298 -15.35 -4.50 -6.04
N ALA A 299 -14.09 -4.10 -5.84
CA ALA A 299 -13.64 -3.37 -4.67
C ALA A 299 -14.40 -2.06 -4.46
N TYR A 300 -14.59 -1.28 -5.52
CA TYR A 300 -15.38 -0.05 -5.44
C TYR A 300 -16.83 -0.35 -4.98
N GLY A 301 -17.48 -1.35 -5.56
CA GLY A 301 -18.83 -1.75 -5.18
C GLY A 301 -18.95 -2.31 -3.76
N VAL A 302 -17.90 -3.01 -3.28
CA VAL A 302 -17.89 -3.61 -1.93
C VAL A 302 -17.57 -2.59 -0.84
N PHE A 303 -16.62 -1.70 -1.06
CA PHE A 303 -16.06 -0.87 0.01
C PHE A 303 -16.61 0.56 0.06
N VAL A 304 -17.00 1.14 -1.09
CA VAL A 304 -17.49 2.54 -1.09
C VAL A 304 -18.94 2.62 -0.65
N ARG A 305 -19.22 3.55 0.25
CA ARG A 305 -20.55 3.79 0.85
C ARG A 305 -20.89 5.27 0.82
N SER A 306 -22.18 5.57 0.77
CA SER A 306 -22.68 6.93 1.00
C SER A 306 -22.67 7.23 2.50
N VAL A 307 -22.00 8.31 2.87
CA VAL A 307 -21.90 8.80 4.25
C VAL A 307 -22.54 10.19 4.32
N ASN A 308 -23.50 10.37 5.25
CA ASN A 308 -24.22 11.64 5.39
C ASN A 308 -23.24 12.79 5.73
N GLY A 309 -23.34 13.88 5.00
CA GLY A 309 -22.48 15.06 5.15
C GLY A 309 -21.14 14.98 4.42
N ILE A 310 -20.76 13.80 3.88
CA ILE A 310 -19.48 13.60 3.17
C ILE A 310 -19.72 13.25 1.69
N GLY A 311 -20.74 12.45 1.41
CA GLY A 311 -20.96 11.84 0.10
C GLY A 311 -20.44 10.40 0.06
N LEU A 312 -19.76 10.02 -1.02
CA LEU A 312 -19.13 8.70 -1.12
C LEU A 312 -17.82 8.67 -0.34
N ALA A 313 -17.61 7.60 0.41
CA ALA A 313 -16.42 7.41 1.24
C ALA A 313 -15.97 5.93 1.24
N TYR A 314 -14.69 5.73 1.46
CA TYR A 314 -14.08 4.43 1.76
C TYR A 314 -14.31 4.07 3.24
N PRO A 315 -13.95 2.83 3.69
CA PRO A 315 -14.10 2.44 5.08
C PRO A 315 -13.48 3.44 6.06
N ASP A 316 -14.16 3.66 7.17
CA ASP A 316 -13.80 4.58 8.25
C ASP A 316 -12.83 3.98 9.29
N HIS A 317 -12.18 2.91 8.94
CA HIS A 317 -11.19 2.21 9.76
C HIS A 317 -10.00 1.80 8.88
N ASP A 318 -8.85 1.60 9.52
CA ASP A 318 -7.61 1.14 8.90
C ASP A 318 -7.26 1.90 7.59
N PRO A 319 -7.05 3.23 7.63
CA PRO A 319 -6.83 4.05 6.45
C PRO A 319 -5.62 3.60 5.63
N TRP A 320 -4.62 2.96 6.26
CA TRP A 320 -3.50 2.36 5.54
C TRP A 320 -3.96 1.27 4.56
N PHE A 321 -4.95 0.47 4.92
CA PHE A 321 -5.53 -0.53 4.02
C PHE A 321 -6.16 0.15 2.79
N ASN A 322 -6.87 1.26 3.01
CA ASN A 322 -7.49 2.04 1.94
C ASN A 322 -6.44 2.69 1.02
N THR A 323 -5.30 3.13 1.57
CA THR A 323 -4.17 3.68 0.80
C THR A 323 -3.62 2.65 -0.20
N LYS A 324 -3.54 1.37 0.18
CA LYS A 324 -3.08 0.31 -0.73
C LYS A 324 -4.07 0.06 -1.88
N LEU A 325 -5.37 0.23 -1.64
CA LEU A 325 -6.36 0.19 -2.72
C LEU A 325 -6.25 1.42 -3.63
N LEU A 326 -6.00 2.61 -3.08
CA LEU A 326 -5.72 3.82 -3.87
C LEU A 326 -4.55 3.60 -4.83
N ARG A 327 -3.42 3.09 -4.31
CA ARG A 327 -2.26 2.76 -5.17
C ARG A 327 -2.63 1.82 -6.30
N ALA A 328 -3.40 0.78 -5.99
CA ALA A 328 -3.84 -0.18 -6.99
C ALA A 328 -4.72 0.46 -8.07
N TYR A 329 -5.58 1.40 -7.70
CA TYR A 329 -6.37 2.16 -8.67
C TYR A 329 -5.49 3.06 -9.55
N ILE A 330 -4.47 3.69 -8.98
CA ILE A 330 -3.50 4.49 -9.75
C ILE A 330 -2.74 3.60 -10.74
N ASP A 331 -2.30 2.42 -10.33
CA ASP A 331 -1.55 1.49 -11.19
C ASP A 331 -2.39 0.95 -12.38
N ILE A 332 -3.69 0.74 -12.18
CA ILE A 332 -4.59 0.25 -13.23
C ILE A 332 -5.21 1.36 -14.08
N ALA A 333 -5.21 2.61 -13.63
CA ALA A 333 -5.83 3.74 -14.32
C ALA A 333 -5.43 3.89 -15.81
N PRO A 334 -4.19 3.63 -16.22
CA PRO A 334 -3.81 3.66 -17.65
C PRO A 334 -4.56 2.65 -18.52
N TYR A 335 -5.13 1.60 -17.92
CA TYR A 335 -5.82 0.50 -18.61
C TYR A 335 -7.34 0.51 -18.43
N ASP A 336 -7.85 1.26 -17.45
CA ASP A 336 -9.28 1.39 -17.17
C ASP A 336 -9.64 2.82 -16.76
N PRO A 337 -10.19 3.63 -17.68
CA PRO A 337 -10.54 5.02 -17.40
C PRO A 337 -11.65 5.19 -16.35
N ASN A 338 -12.45 4.14 -16.07
CA ASN A 338 -13.49 4.21 -15.04
C ASN A 338 -12.90 4.36 -13.63
N VAL A 339 -11.66 3.95 -13.43
CA VAL A 339 -11.00 3.98 -12.12
C VAL A 339 -10.71 5.40 -11.65
N LYS A 340 -10.67 6.38 -12.56
CA LYS A 340 -10.49 7.78 -12.17
C LYS A 340 -11.54 8.23 -11.15
N GLN A 341 -12.81 7.88 -11.33
CA GLN A 341 -13.85 8.23 -10.35
C GLN A 341 -13.62 7.61 -8.98
N TYR A 342 -12.96 6.42 -8.91
CA TYR A 342 -12.64 5.76 -7.64
C TYR A 342 -11.55 6.53 -6.89
N ILE A 343 -10.55 7.00 -7.63
CA ILE A 343 -9.48 7.87 -7.11
C ILE A 343 -10.04 9.21 -6.66
N ASP A 344 -10.93 9.84 -7.46
CA ASP A 344 -11.56 11.11 -7.11
C ASP A 344 -12.38 11.02 -5.81
N VAL A 345 -13.10 9.91 -5.59
CA VAL A 345 -13.81 9.64 -4.32
C VAL A 345 -12.83 9.56 -3.15
N TYR A 346 -11.70 8.88 -3.33
CA TYR A 346 -10.69 8.80 -2.30
C TYR A 346 -10.06 10.17 -1.98
N ALA A 347 -9.70 10.93 -3.01
CA ALA A 347 -9.14 12.27 -2.87
C ALA A 347 -10.09 13.21 -2.11
N ASN A 348 -11.38 13.18 -2.44
CA ASN A 348 -12.39 13.96 -1.73
C ASN A 348 -12.52 13.53 -0.26
N TYR A 349 -12.43 12.24 0.02
CA TYR A 349 -12.55 11.70 1.38
C TYR A 349 -11.36 12.08 2.27
N ILE A 350 -10.12 11.96 1.78
CA ILE A 350 -8.96 12.39 2.55
C ILE A 350 -8.91 13.90 2.73
N ASN A 351 -9.38 14.69 1.75
CA ASN A 351 -9.48 16.13 1.89
C ASN A 351 -10.53 16.53 2.94
N TYR A 352 -11.65 15.80 3.02
CA TYR A 352 -12.61 15.96 4.11
C TYR A 352 -11.96 15.66 5.48
N ALA A 353 -11.17 14.58 5.57
CA ALA A 353 -10.45 14.22 6.78
C ALA A 353 -9.45 15.30 7.20
N TYR A 354 -8.78 15.94 6.25
CA TYR A 354 -7.86 17.04 6.52
C TYR A 354 -8.52 18.19 7.27
N GLU A 355 -9.77 18.50 6.95
CA GLU A 355 -10.52 19.59 7.57
C GLU A 355 -11.26 19.17 8.87
N HIS A 356 -11.60 17.85 9.02
CA HIS A 356 -12.57 17.42 10.03
C HIS A 356 -12.11 16.27 10.94
N ALA A 357 -11.02 15.59 10.63
CA ALA A 357 -10.60 14.36 11.31
C ALA A 357 -9.14 14.43 11.82
N ARG A 358 -8.76 15.56 12.41
CA ARG A 358 -7.44 15.79 12.99
C ARG A 358 -7.52 16.27 14.42
N THR A 359 -6.47 15.98 15.22
CA THR A 359 -6.25 16.61 16.51
C THR A 359 -5.88 18.08 16.34
N GLN A 360 -5.80 18.79 17.46
CA GLN A 360 -5.37 20.18 17.45
C GLN A 360 -3.91 20.35 16.98
N GLU A 361 -3.06 19.35 17.24
CA GLU A 361 -1.67 19.29 16.77
C GLU A 361 -1.55 18.93 15.28
N GLY A 362 -2.62 18.41 14.66
CA GLY A 362 -2.67 18.05 13.24
C GLY A 362 -2.62 16.55 12.95
N PHE A 363 -2.59 15.67 13.97
CA PHE A 363 -2.60 14.22 13.79
C PHE A 363 -3.95 13.70 13.32
N PHE A 364 -3.95 12.87 12.30
CA PHE A 364 -5.17 12.29 11.74
C PHE A 364 -5.73 11.17 12.60
N TYR A 365 -7.06 11.13 12.70
CA TYR A 365 -7.79 10.02 13.28
C TYR A 365 -7.75 8.79 12.36
N GLU A 366 -8.00 7.61 12.91
CA GLU A 366 -8.31 6.43 12.10
C GLU A 366 -9.59 6.64 11.30
N ASP A 367 -10.63 7.18 11.96
CA ASP A 367 -11.93 7.50 11.37
C ASP A 367 -11.88 8.84 10.63
N TRP A 368 -11.71 8.80 9.33
CA TRP A 368 -11.69 9.99 8.47
C TRP A 368 -13.05 10.68 8.33
N THR A 369 -14.13 10.12 8.90
CA THR A 369 -15.39 10.86 9.04
C THR A 369 -15.36 11.90 10.17
N GLY A 370 -14.33 11.87 11.01
CA GLY A 370 -14.12 12.80 12.12
C GLY A 370 -15.01 12.55 13.34
N LYS A 371 -15.77 11.44 13.35
CA LYS A 371 -16.71 11.14 14.46
C LYS A 371 -16.02 10.47 15.65
N ASP A 372 -14.96 9.71 15.41
CA ASP A 372 -14.23 8.96 16.41
C ASP A 372 -12.74 9.26 16.35
N PRO A 373 -12.15 9.92 17.39
CA PRO A 373 -10.73 10.29 17.39
C PRO A 373 -9.79 9.12 17.72
N LYS A 374 -10.22 7.87 17.49
CA LYS A 374 -9.41 6.69 17.77
C LYS A 374 -8.08 6.72 17.03
N ARG A 375 -7.10 6.10 17.64
CA ARG A 375 -5.78 5.79 17.08
C ARG A 375 -5.02 7.00 16.50
N ALA A 376 -5.47 8.24 16.77
CA ALA A 376 -4.78 9.45 16.30
C ALA A 376 -3.31 9.53 16.77
N SER A 377 -2.98 8.89 17.89
CA SER A 377 -1.62 8.80 18.43
C SER A 377 -0.71 7.85 17.64
N GLN A 378 -1.25 6.96 16.80
CA GLN A 378 -0.46 5.92 16.15
C GLN A 378 0.26 6.43 14.92
N LEU A 379 1.55 6.05 14.79
CA LEU A 379 2.38 6.33 13.62
C LEU A 379 1.71 5.86 12.32
N LEU A 380 1.20 4.64 12.30
CA LEU A 380 0.55 4.04 11.12
C LEU A 380 -0.59 4.89 10.53
N MET A 381 -1.33 5.62 11.38
CA MET A 381 -2.41 6.49 10.90
C MET A 381 -1.85 7.70 10.15
N GLN A 382 -0.73 8.24 10.60
CA GLN A 382 -0.04 9.36 9.94
C GLN A 382 0.63 8.89 8.64
N ASP A 383 1.25 7.71 8.65
CA ASP A 383 1.89 7.12 7.47
C ASP A 383 0.89 6.91 6.33
N ALA A 384 -0.33 6.45 6.64
CA ALA A 384 -1.40 6.30 5.67
C ALA A 384 -1.72 7.63 4.96
N VAL A 385 -1.69 8.74 5.68
CA VAL A 385 -1.98 10.07 5.15
C VAL A 385 -0.80 10.58 4.31
N ILE A 386 0.43 10.42 4.80
CA ILE A 386 1.66 10.81 4.07
C ILE A 386 1.68 10.10 2.71
N GLU A 387 1.55 8.78 2.71
CA GLU A 387 1.55 7.97 1.48
C GLU A 387 0.39 8.36 0.56
N SER A 388 -0.83 8.51 1.09
CA SER A 388 -2.00 8.87 0.30
C SER A 388 -1.84 10.21 -0.42
N TYR A 389 -1.42 11.24 0.29
CA TYR A 389 -1.22 12.56 -0.30
C TYR A 389 -0.08 12.58 -1.30
N ALA A 390 1.03 11.90 -1.00
CA ALA A 390 2.17 11.84 -1.91
C ALA A 390 1.81 11.13 -3.23
N VAL A 391 1.09 10.00 -3.18
CA VAL A 391 0.70 9.30 -4.42
C VAL A 391 -0.40 10.04 -5.19
N LEU A 392 -1.30 10.79 -4.52
CA LEU A 392 -2.25 11.67 -5.19
C LEU A 392 -1.55 12.83 -5.90
N ALA A 393 -0.52 13.42 -5.27
CA ALA A 393 0.29 14.47 -5.89
C ALA A 393 1.02 13.99 -7.15
N LEU A 394 1.47 12.73 -7.16
CA LEU A 394 2.11 12.13 -8.35
C LEU A 394 1.09 11.75 -9.44
N TYR A 395 -0.16 11.53 -9.07
CA TYR A 395 -1.20 11.12 -10.00
C TYR A 395 -1.85 12.31 -10.71
N TYR A 396 -2.16 13.43 -10.02
CA TYR A 396 -2.81 14.60 -10.57
C TYR A 396 -1.84 15.61 -11.17
#